data_47fbdcc312ba3800a2be5c60f24f2a49
#
_entry.id   47fbdcc312ba3800a2be5c60f24f2a49
#
_cell.length_a   1.000
_cell.length_b   1.000
_cell.length_c   1.000
_cell.angle_alpha   90.00
_cell.angle_beta   90.00
_cell.angle_gamma   90.00
#
_symmetry.space_group_name_H-M   'P 1'
#
loop_
_entity.id
_entity.type
_entity.pdbx_description
1 polymer ?
#
loop_
_entity_poly.entity_id
_entity_poly.type
_entity_poly.pdbx_seq_one_letter_code
_entity_poly.pdbx_strand_id
1 'polypeptide(L)'
;WDLVREKAQIHWAEGARDAWGSDLPILPIAFASCAFEDDGERVLVVPTFLIITRGSTRFLVTSSIDSRDKPVFDAEVIDHQLPPAETLSIGLGAMGEEAWCGAVDEIIEALRNEEAGKVVMARDMTIISDSPFDQAALVEHLHQCYPQTWTFAVAGLIGATPEMLVSLHQGKLHSRVLAGSSNPEDAGSLPLSLKDRSEHLFAVESVVAALLSVAQDVQAPARPDVLILPNIAHLSSDVYATFPQGSVLDAVAQLHPTAAVCGTPTDDALDLIHAYERTERERYS
;
A
#
# COMPACT_ATOMS: atom_id res chain seq x y z
N TRP A 1 14.03 4.44 -13.16
CA TRP A 1 12.79 4.05 -13.85
C TRP A 1 12.64 4.83 -15.16
N ASP A 2 12.79 6.13 -15.16
CA ASP A 2 12.61 6.98 -16.35
C ASP A 2 13.56 6.58 -17.48
N LEU A 3 14.81 6.23 -17.18
CA LEU A 3 15.76 5.73 -18.17
C LEU A 3 15.28 4.43 -18.83
N VAL A 4 14.61 3.54 -18.07
CA VAL A 4 14.03 2.29 -18.62
C VAL A 4 12.87 2.61 -19.55
N ARG A 5 12.01 3.55 -19.16
CA ARG A 5 10.86 3.98 -19.96
C ARG A 5 11.29 4.67 -21.26
N GLU A 6 12.25 5.55 -21.19
CA GLU A 6 12.77 6.27 -22.38
C GLU A 6 13.38 5.32 -23.43
N LYS A 7 13.99 4.22 -22.98
CA LYS A 7 14.65 3.25 -23.87
C LYS A 7 13.74 2.10 -24.30
N ALA A 8 12.54 1.98 -23.72
CA ALA A 8 11.62 0.89 -24.02
C ALA A 8 11.09 1.01 -25.46
N GLN A 9 11.19 -0.07 -26.22
CA GLN A 9 10.56 -0.22 -27.54
C GLN A 9 9.29 -1.07 -27.38
N ILE A 10 8.15 -0.49 -27.74
CA ILE A 10 6.84 -1.14 -27.56
C ILE A 10 6.33 -1.63 -28.90
N HIS A 11 6.10 -2.93 -28.98
CA HIS A 11 5.52 -3.59 -30.16
C HIS A 11 4.18 -4.19 -29.79
N TRP A 12 3.14 -3.85 -30.54
CA TRP A 12 1.81 -4.41 -30.38
C TRP A 12 1.60 -5.56 -31.36
N ALA A 13 1.07 -6.68 -30.86
CA ALA A 13 0.57 -7.73 -31.73
C ALA A 13 -0.65 -7.22 -32.55
N GLU A 14 -0.89 -7.85 -33.69
CA GLU A 14 -2.02 -7.50 -34.56
C GLU A 14 -3.36 -7.54 -33.80
N GLY A 15 -4.14 -6.50 -33.92
CA GLY A 15 -5.43 -6.32 -33.23
C GLY A 15 -5.37 -6.07 -31.72
N ALA A 16 -4.23 -6.28 -31.05
CA ALA A 16 -4.14 -6.13 -29.60
C ALA A 16 -4.38 -4.68 -29.14
N ARG A 17 -3.89 -3.71 -29.89
CA ARG A 17 -4.07 -2.29 -29.60
C ARG A 17 -5.53 -1.87 -29.71
N ASP A 18 -6.22 -2.35 -30.74
CA ASP A 18 -7.64 -2.06 -30.98
C ASP A 18 -8.52 -2.74 -29.91
N ALA A 19 -8.15 -3.97 -29.50
CA ALA A 19 -8.83 -4.70 -28.44
C ALA A 19 -8.67 -4.02 -27.07
N TRP A 20 -7.55 -3.30 -26.84
CA TRP A 20 -7.35 -2.53 -25.60
C TRP A 20 -8.26 -1.31 -25.54
N GLY A 21 -8.42 -0.59 -26.65
CA GLY A 21 -9.20 0.64 -26.75
C GLY A 21 -8.35 1.92 -26.65
N SER A 22 -8.99 3.06 -26.38
CA SER A 22 -8.38 4.38 -26.48
C SER A 22 -7.42 4.72 -25.32
N ASP A 23 -7.64 4.15 -24.14
CA ASP A 23 -6.84 4.40 -22.94
C ASP A 23 -5.74 3.34 -22.84
N LEU A 24 -4.70 3.50 -23.66
CA LEU A 24 -3.59 2.54 -23.70
C LEU A 24 -2.76 2.56 -22.42
N PRO A 25 -2.27 1.38 -21.98
CA PRO A 25 -1.41 1.31 -20.81
C PRO A 25 -0.07 2.01 -21.08
N ILE A 26 0.49 2.59 -20.04
CA ILE A 26 1.86 3.10 -20.08
C ILE A 26 2.79 1.90 -19.87
N LEU A 27 3.47 1.47 -20.93
CA LEU A 27 4.41 0.35 -20.90
C LEU A 27 5.86 0.88 -20.86
N PRO A 28 6.79 0.12 -20.29
CA PRO A 28 6.61 -1.11 -19.53
C PRO A 28 5.94 -0.87 -18.19
N ILE A 29 5.36 -1.92 -17.58
CA ILE A 29 4.80 -1.87 -16.23
C ILE A 29 5.83 -2.46 -15.26
N ALA A 30 6.03 -1.78 -14.14
CA ALA A 30 6.83 -2.26 -13.03
C ALA A 30 6.00 -2.30 -11.75
N PHE A 31 6.33 -3.25 -10.89
CA PHE A 31 5.83 -3.35 -9.53
C PHE A 31 6.90 -2.85 -8.57
N ALA A 32 6.53 -1.95 -7.66
CA ALA A 32 7.45 -1.38 -6.69
C ALA A 32 6.98 -1.65 -5.26
N SER A 33 7.93 -1.79 -4.35
CA SER A 33 7.72 -1.83 -2.92
C SER A 33 8.86 -1.09 -2.23
N CYS A 34 8.54 -0.18 -1.33
CA CYS A 34 9.49 0.62 -0.57
C CYS A 34 9.49 0.19 0.89
N ALA A 35 10.64 0.26 1.55
CA ALA A 35 10.70 0.08 3.00
C ALA A 35 9.97 1.23 3.70
N PHE A 36 9.58 0.99 4.95
CA PHE A 36 9.04 2.02 5.84
C PHE A 36 10.07 3.12 6.10
N GLU A 37 11.33 2.75 6.27
CA GLU A 37 12.47 3.64 6.45
C GLU A 37 13.03 4.14 5.11
N ASP A 38 13.53 5.37 5.09
CA ASP A 38 14.07 5.99 3.88
C ASP A 38 15.32 5.30 3.33
N ASP A 39 16.16 4.71 4.21
CA ASP A 39 17.39 3.99 3.88
C ASP A 39 17.18 2.47 3.69
N GLY A 40 15.96 1.99 3.87
CA GLY A 40 15.61 0.58 3.75
C GLY A 40 15.51 0.07 2.31
N GLU A 41 15.21 -1.22 2.19
CA GLU A 41 15.13 -1.90 0.89
C GLU A 41 14.05 -1.31 0.00
N ARG A 42 14.41 -1.05 -1.26
CA ARG A 42 13.48 -0.65 -2.32
C ARG A 42 13.53 -1.66 -3.45
N VAL A 43 12.38 -2.20 -3.80
CA VAL A 43 12.25 -3.22 -4.85
C VAL A 43 11.49 -2.63 -6.04
N LEU A 44 12.03 -2.84 -7.25
CA LEU A 44 11.37 -2.52 -8.51
C LEU A 44 11.48 -3.73 -9.45
N VAL A 45 10.37 -4.34 -9.80
CA VAL A 45 10.30 -5.54 -10.64
C VAL A 45 9.59 -5.23 -11.95
N VAL A 46 10.28 -5.43 -13.07
CA VAL A 46 9.67 -5.49 -14.40
C VAL A 46 9.53 -6.96 -14.78
N PRO A 47 8.32 -7.53 -14.82
CA PRO A 47 8.14 -8.94 -15.11
C PRO A 47 8.46 -9.25 -16.58
N THR A 48 9.07 -10.42 -16.82
CA THR A 48 9.26 -10.96 -18.17
C THR A 48 7.91 -11.24 -18.84
N PHE A 49 6.96 -11.74 -18.07
CA PHE A 49 5.59 -11.99 -18.50
C PHE A 49 4.62 -11.31 -17.55
N LEU A 50 3.69 -10.56 -18.12
CA LEU A 50 2.62 -9.92 -17.38
C LEU A 50 1.29 -10.19 -18.06
N ILE A 51 0.35 -10.75 -17.33
CA ILE A 51 -1.04 -10.89 -17.79
C ILE A 51 -1.84 -9.74 -17.23
N ILE A 52 -2.48 -8.97 -18.12
CA ILE A 52 -3.37 -7.88 -17.75
C ILE A 52 -4.79 -8.28 -18.10
N THR A 53 -5.68 -8.32 -17.13
CA THR A 53 -7.10 -8.57 -17.34
C THR A 53 -7.86 -7.24 -17.31
N ARG A 54 -8.63 -6.97 -18.36
CA ARG A 54 -9.51 -5.79 -18.47
C ARG A 54 -10.91 -6.25 -18.88
N GLY A 55 -11.82 -6.27 -17.93
CA GLY A 55 -13.13 -6.89 -18.12
C GLY A 55 -12.98 -8.38 -18.46
N SER A 56 -13.48 -8.80 -19.62
CA SER A 56 -13.38 -10.19 -20.11
C SER A 56 -12.14 -10.47 -20.95
N THR A 57 -11.35 -9.44 -21.29
CA THR A 57 -10.18 -9.57 -22.18
C THR A 57 -8.90 -9.70 -21.35
N ARG A 58 -8.03 -10.60 -21.78
CA ARG A 58 -6.69 -10.79 -21.19
C ARG A 58 -5.62 -10.44 -22.21
N PHE A 59 -4.64 -9.68 -21.78
CA PHE A 59 -3.48 -9.28 -22.57
C PHE A 59 -2.22 -9.90 -21.94
N LEU A 60 -1.39 -10.52 -22.77
CA LEU A 60 -0.06 -10.94 -22.38
C LEU A 60 0.95 -9.89 -22.84
N VAL A 61 1.68 -9.31 -21.87
CA VAL A 61 2.81 -8.43 -22.12
C VAL A 61 4.09 -9.20 -21.86
N THR A 62 5.01 -9.21 -22.82
CA THR A 62 6.34 -9.79 -22.66
C THR A 62 7.39 -8.68 -22.63
N SER A 63 8.32 -8.74 -21.70
CA SER A 63 9.41 -7.81 -21.56
C SER A 63 10.76 -8.53 -21.66
N SER A 64 11.71 -8.00 -22.41
CA SER A 64 13.08 -8.50 -22.45
C SER A 64 14.08 -7.36 -22.51
N ILE A 65 15.29 -7.57 -22.02
CA ILE A 65 16.39 -6.61 -22.06
C ILE A 65 17.06 -6.59 -23.44
N ASP A 66 17.09 -7.75 -24.12
CA ASP A 66 17.66 -7.89 -25.47
C ASP A 66 16.52 -8.12 -26.48
N SER A 67 16.47 -7.29 -27.52
CA SER A 67 15.47 -7.44 -28.60
C SER A 67 15.55 -8.76 -29.38
N ARG A 68 16.66 -9.45 -29.28
CA ARG A 68 16.88 -10.79 -29.88
C ARG A 68 16.32 -11.90 -28.99
N ASP A 69 16.17 -11.66 -27.72
CA ASP A 69 15.57 -12.56 -26.77
C ASP A 69 14.04 -12.43 -26.87
N LYS A 70 13.40 -13.50 -27.31
CA LYS A 70 11.92 -13.59 -27.37
C LYS A 70 11.46 -14.59 -26.33
N PRO A 71 11.11 -14.13 -25.13
CA PRO A 71 10.62 -15.03 -24.09
C PRO A 71 9.42 -15.83 -24.59
N VAL A 72 9.44 -17.13 -24.39
CA VAL A 72 8.33 -18.02 -24.71
C VAL A 72 7.49 -18.19 -23.45
N PHE A 73 6.23 -17.80 -23.53
CA PHE A 73 5.28 -18.01 -22.45
C PHE A 73 4.75 -19.45 -22.53
N ASP A 74 5.13 -20.23 -21.52
CA ASP A 74 4.59 -21.57 -21.30
C ASP A 74 4.00 -21.57 -19.87
N ALA A 75 2.69 -21.67 -19.76
CA ALA A 75 1.99 -21.64 -18.49
C ALA A 75 1.23 -22.95 -18.27
N GLU A 76 1.56 -23.63 -17.21
CA GLU A 76 0.76 -24.72 -16.68
C GLU A 76 -0.30 -24.15 -15.72
N VAL A 77 -1.49 -24.73 -15.75
CA VAL A 77 -2.52 -24.46 -14.74
C VAL A 77 -2.17 -25.29 -13.51
N ILE A 78 -1.79 -24.63 -12.44
CA ILE A 78 -1.48 -25.27 -11.15
C ILE A 78 -2.66 -24.99 -10.21
N ASP A 79 -3.10 -26.02 -9.48
CA ASP A 79 -4.07 -25.86 -8.41
C ASP A 79 -3.34 -25.35 -7.15
N HIS A 80 -3.66 -24.13 -6.76
CA HIS A 80 -3.06 -23.43 -5.63
C HIS A 80 -3.85 -23.70 -4.36
N GLN A 81 -3.18 -24.14 -3.29
CA GLN A 81 -3.83 -24.47 -2.02
C GLN A 81 -3.08 -23.85 -0.84
N LEU A 82 -3.85 -23.40 0.14
CA LEU A 82 -3.31 -23.01 1.43
C LEU A 82 -2.94 -24.26 2.26
N PRO A 83 -1.89 -24.20 3.08
CA PRO A 83 -1.56 -25.28 4.01
C PRO A 83 -2.72 -25.48 5.00
N PRO A 84 -2.99 -26.74 5.43
CA PRO A 84 -3.99 -27.01 6.45
C PRO A 84 -3.72 -26.24 7.75
N ALA A 85 -4.75 -25.71 8.37
CA ALA A 85 -4.62 -24.89 9.58
C ALA A 85 -3.94 -25.61 10.76
N GLU A 86 -4.14 -26.93 10.88
CA GLU A 86 -3.53 -27.79 11.89
C GLU A 86 -2.00 -27.95 11.75
N THR A 87 -1.44 -27.59 10.62
CA THR A 87 0.01 -27.61 10.37
C THR A 87 0.67 -26.27 10.67
N LEU A 88 -0.10 -25.28 11.12
CA LEU A 88 0.40 -23.94 11.43
C LEU A 88 0.71 -23.79 12.91
N SER A 89 1.83 -23.15 13.22
CA SER A 89 2.14 -22.67 14.55
C SER A 89 2.32 -21.15 14.54
N ILE A 90 1.87 -20.48 15.61
CA ILE A 90 1.90 -19.03 15.74
C ILE A 90 2.91 -18.66 16.82
N GLY A 91 3.90 -17.83 16.45
CA GLY A 91 4.86 -17.22 17.36
C GLY A 91 4.54 -15.75 17.65
N LEU A 92 5.17 -15.22 18.70
CA LEU A 92 4.88 -13.86 19.19
C LEU A 92 5.52 -12.73 18.36
N GLY A 93 6.39 -13.04 17.38
CA GLY A 93 7.19 -12.02 16.72
C GLY A 93 8.25 -11.39 17.62
N ALA A 94 8.70 -10.17 17.31
CA ALA A 94 9.74 -9.46 18.05
C ALA A 94 9.27 -8.95 19.41
N MET A 95 7.99 -8.65 19.57
CA MET A 95 7.38 -8.20 20.83
C MET A 95 6.17 -9.06 21.19
N GLY A 96 6.18 -9.57 22.45
CA GLY A 96 4.96 -10.14 23.04
C GLY A 96 3.94 -9.05 23.37
N GLU A 97 2.69 -9.47 23.59
CA GLU A 97 1.56 -8.55 23.84
C GLU A 97 1.80 -7.60 25.01
N GLU A 98 2.27 -8.12 26.17
CA GLU A 98 2.53 -7.32 27.36
C GLU A 98 3.61 -6.25 27.11
N ALA A 99 4.70 -6.63 26.41
CA ALA A 99 5.78 -5.69 26.07
C ALA A 99 5.31 -4.61 25.10
N TRP A 100 4.45 -4.99 24.14
CA TRP A 100 3.88 -4.03 23.19
C TRP A 100 2.91 -3.06 23.87
N CYS A 101 2.04 -3.54 24.76
CA CYS A 101 1.16 -2.67 25.55
C CYS A 101 1.97 -1.68 26.41
N GLY A 102 3.06 -2.15 27.04
CA GLY A 102 3.95 -1.25 27.79
C GLY A 102 4.61 -0.19 26.91
N ALA A 103 5.04 -0.55 25.70
CA ALA A 103 5.57 0.42 24.73
C ALA A 103 4.52 1.46 24.29
N VAL A 104 3.29 1.03 24.11
CA VAL A 104 2.17 1.96 23.81
C VAL A 104 1.92 2.92 24.97
N ASP A 105 1.99 2.46 26.22
CA ASP A 105 1.85 3.34 27.40
C ASP A 105 2.94 4.41 27.43
N GLU A 106 4.20 4.07 27.14
CA GLU A 106 5.31 5.04 27.04
C GLU A 106 5.07 6.06 25.91
N ILE A 107 4.60 5.61 24.75
CA ILE A 107 4.23 6.50 23.64
C ILE A 107 3.10 7.45 24.07
N ILE A 108 2.08 6.98 24.79
CA ILE A 108 1.01 7.83 25.30
C ILE A 108 1.55 8.92 26.24
N GLU A 109 2.51 8.61 27.10
CA GLU A 109 3.17 9.62 27.95
C GLU A 109 3.98 10.62 27.12
N ALA A 110 4.73 10.17 26.10
CA ALA A 110 5.44 11.07 25.18
C ALA A 110 4.46 12.03 24.45
N LEU A 111 3.32 11.52 23.97
CA LEU A 111 2.28 12.36 23.36
C LEU A 111 1.67 13.37 24.34
N ARG A 112 1.50 13.01 25.63
CA ARG A 112 1.04 13.94 26.68
C ARG A 112 2.06 15.03 26.97
N ASN A 113 3.33 14.72 26.78
CA ASN A 113 4.44 15.68 26.92
C ASN A 113 4.65 16.52 25.65
N GLU A 114 3.78 16.38 24.65
CA GLU A 114 3.84 17.11 23.37
C GLU A 114 5.10 16.79 22.54
N GLU A 115 5.71 15.58 22.73
CA GLU A 115 6.87 15.14 21.94
C GLU A 115 6.50 14.80 20.50
N ALA A 116 5.25 14.40 20.25
CA ALA A 116 4.65 14.28 18.93
C ALA A 116 3.13 14.49 19.02
N GLY A 117 2.46 14.73 17.90
CA GLY A 117 1.00 14.85 17.84
C GLY A 117 0.29 13.51 17.67
N LYS A 118 0.95 12.58 16.95
CA LYS A 118 0.44 11.22 16.68
C LYS A 118 1.61 10.28 16.43
N VAL A 119 1.49 9.06 16.93
CA VAL A 119 2.40 7.94 16.60
C VAL A 119 1.58 6.70 16.33
N VAL A 120 1.94 5.94 15.30
CA VAL A 120 1.32 4.65 14.96
C VAL A 120 2.31 3.53 15.23
N MET A 121 1.98 2.67 16.19
CA MET A 121 2.80 1.52 16.58
C MET A 121 2.38 0.27 15.81
N ALA A 122 3.36 -0.52 15.35
CA ALA A 122 3.15 -1.82 14.74
C ALA A 122 3.67 -2.97 15.62
N ARG A 123 3.11 -4.17 15.39
CA ARG A 123 3.56 -5.42 16.00
C ARG A 123 3.49 -6.53 14.97
N ASP A 124 4.51 -7.38 14.96
CA ASP A 124 4.55 -8.57 14.13
C ASP A 124 4.08 -9.84 14.85
N MET A 125 3.74 -10.83 14.07
CA MET A 125 3.50 -12.21 14.50
C MET A 125 4.15 -13.15 13.49
N THR A 126 4.73 -14.24 13.96
CA THR A 126 5.32 -15.25 13.08
C THR A 126 4.36 -16.42 12.90
N ILE A 127 4.09 -16.80 11.67
CA ILE A 127 3.35 -18.02 11.34
C ILE A 127 4.29 -18.99 10.66
N ILE A 128 4.44 -20.17 11.23
CA ILE A 128 5.32 -21.25 10.73
C ILE A 128 4.44 -22.38 10.22
N SER A 129 4.78 -22.91 9.05
CA SER A 129 4.13 -24.07 8.43
C SER A 129 5.18 -25.15 8.11
N ASP A 130 4.78 -26.41 8.18
CA ASP A 130 5.59 -27.55 7.78
C ASP A 130 5.83 -27.60 6.25
N SER A 131 5.03 -26.88 5.48
CA SER A 131 5.15 -26.72 4.03
C SER A 131 5.27 -25.26 3.63
N PRO A 132 5.93 -24.94 2.50
CA PRO A 132 5.99 -23.57 2.02
C PRO A 132 4.60 -22.98 1.80
N PHE A 133 4.41 -21.68 2.12
CA PHE A 133 3.19 -20.95 1.79
C PHE A 133 3.10 -20.77 0.27
N ASP A 134 1.96 -21.14 -0.30
CA ASP A 134 1.64 -20.82 -1.68
C ASP A 134 1.16 -19.37 -1.78
N GLN A 135 2.01 -18.51 -2.36
CA GLN A 135 1.72 -17.07 -2.49
C GLN A 135 0.48 -16.79 -3.36
N ALA A 136 0.26 -17.58 -4.41
CA ALA A 136 -0.90 -17.40 -5.28
C ALA A 136 -2.19 -17.76 -4.56
N ALA A 137 -2.20 -18.84 -3.75
CA ALA A 137 -3.34 -19.19 -2.90
C ALA A 137 -3.63 -18.12 -1.86
N LEU A 138 -2.60 -17.51 -1.24
CA LEU A 138 -2.77 -16.40 -0.29
C LEU A 138 -3.41 -15.17 -0.96
N VAL A 139 -2.92 -14.78 -2.14
CA VAL A 139 -3.45 -13.65 -2.92
C VAL A 139 -4.90 -13.91 -3.31
N GLU A 140 -5.22 -15.11 -3.79
CA GLU A 140 -6.59 -15.47 -4.16
C GLU A 140 -7.52 -15.44 -2.94
N HIS A 141 -7.08 -16.00 -1.81
CA HIS A 141 -7.84 -16.00 -0.56
C HIS A 141 -8.12 -14.56 -0.07
N LEU A 142 -7.11 -13.69 -0.05
CA LEU A 142 -7.27 -12.28 0.32
C LEU A 142 -8.26 -11.57 -0.60
N HIS A 143 -8.16 -11.78 -1.92
CA HIS A 143 -9.08 -11.19 -2.87
C HIS A 143 -10.53 -11.67 -2.68
N GLN A 144 -10.73 -12.95 -2.36
CA GLN A 144 -12.06 -13.49 -2.09
C GLN A 144 -12.65 -12.94 -0.78
N CYS A 145 -11.83 -12.83 0.27
CA CYS A 145 -12.28 -12.30 1.56
C CYS A 145 -12.52 -10.78 1.54
N TYR A 146 -11.72 -10.05 0.78
CA TYR A 146 -11.72 -8.57 0.75
C TYR A 146 -11.80 -8.02 -0.67
N PRO A 147 -12.88 -8.28 -1.42
CA PRO A 147 -12.99 -7.91 -2.85
C PRO A 147 -13.02 -6.39 -3.10
N GLN A 148 -13.15 -5.57 -2.06
CA GLN A 148 -13.19 -4.10 -2.13
C GLN A 148 -11.82 -3.47 -1.87
N THR A 149 -10.77 -4.28 -1.74
CA THR A 149 -9.39 -3.84 -1.48
C THR A 149 -8.50 -4.06 -2.70
N TRP A 150 -7.36 -3.38 -2.71
CA TRP A 150 -6.26 -3.72 -3.63
C TRP A 150 -5.44 -4.85 -3.03
N THR A 151 -5.58 -6.04 -3.63
CA THR A 151 -4.76 -7.19 -3.27
C THR A 151 -3.46 -7.15 -4.08
N PHE A 152 -2.33 -7.33 -3.42
CA PHE A 152 -1.02 -7.25 -4.06
C PHE A 152 -0.07 -8.35 -3.58
N ALA A 153 0.92 -8.66 -4.43
CA ALA A 153 2.09 -9.47 -4.11
C ALA A 153 3.31 -8.94 -4.85
N VAL A 154 4.32 -8.48 -4.14
CA VAL A 154 5.56 -7.92 -4.71
C VAL A 154 6.76 -8.45 -3.94
N ALA A 155 7.57 -9.28 -4.59
CA ALA A 155 8.81 -9.83 -4.02
C ALA A 155 8.64 -10.39 -2.59
N GLY A 156 7.60 -11.19 -2.37
CA GLY A 156 7.31 -11.84 -1.10
C GLY A 156 6.41 -11.03 -0.15
N LEU A 157 6.27 -9.73 -0.31
CA LEU A 157 5.28 -8.94 0.42
C LEU A 157 3.89 -9.17 -0.20
N ILE A 158 2.94 -9.65 0.60
CA ILE A 158 1.57 -9.94 0.19
C ILE A 158 0.61 -9.19 1.11
N GLY A 159 -0.42 -8.58 0.54
CA GLY A 159 -1.39 -7.86 1.33
C GLY A 159 -2.67 -7.53 0.58
N ALA A 160 -3.64 -6.99 1.32
CA ALA A 160 -4.87 -6.42 0.81
C ALA A 160 -5.15 -5.12 1.56
N THR A 161 -5.23 -4.00 0.86
CA THR A 161 -5.40 -2.67 1.45
C THR A 161 -6.55 -1.90 0.82
N PRO A 162 -7.38 -1.23 1.61
CA PRO A 162 -8.36 -0.27 1.12
C PRO A 162 -7.79 1.14 0.95
N GLU A 163 -6.59 1.38 1.45
CA GLU A 163 -5.92 2.68 1.41
C GLU A 163 -5.07 2.80 0.15
N MET A 164 -5.10 3.96 -0.48
CA MET A 164 -4.30 4.26 -1.66
C MET A 164 -3.39 5.45 -1.39
N LEU A 165 -2.09 5.17 -1.22
CA LEU A 165 -1.10 6.22 -1.01
C LEU A 165 -1.19 7.27 -2.11
N VAL A 166 -1.07 6.87 -3.36
CA VAL A 166 -1.20 7.78 -4.50
C VAL A 166 -1.51 7.05 -5.81
N SER A 167 -2.35 7.66 -6.62
CA SER A 167 -2.55 7.36 -8.04
C SER A 167 -2.25 8.62 -8.84
N LEU A 168 -1.48 8.50 -9.93
CA LEU A 168 -1.16 9.60 -10.83
C LEU A 168 -1.46 9.20 -12.27
N HIS A 169 -2.41 9.89 -12.88
CA HIS A 169 -2.79 9.66 -14.28
C HIS A 169 -2.94 11.00 -15.01
N GLN A 170 -2.17 11.20 -16.09
CA GLN A 170 -2.19 12.42 -16.89
C GLN A 170 -2.08 13.72 -16.06
N GLY A 171 -1.19 13.74 -15.06
CA GLY A 171 -1.01 14.88 -14.16
C GLY A 171 -2.12 15.07 -13.12
N LYS A 172 -3.11 14.18 -13.05
CA LYS A 172 -4.12 14.16 -11.99
C LYS A 172 -3.69 13.20 -10.91
N LEU A 173 -3.50 13.73 -9.71
CA LEU A 173 -3.13 12.96 -8.52
C LEU A 173 -4.36 12.72 -7.67
N HIS A 174 -4.47 11.51 -7.14
CA HIS A 174 -5.48 11.11 -6.17
C HIS A 174 -4.82 10.28 -5.08
N SER A 175 -5.11 10.59 -3.83
CA SER A 175 -4.73 9.83 -2.63
C SER A 175 -5.99 9.54 -1.82
N ARG A 176 -6.12 8.34 -1.25
CA ARG A 176 -7.19 7.99 -0.31
C ARG A 176 -6.59 7.76 1.06
N VAL A 177 -6.95 8.60 1.99
CA VAL A 177 -6.48 8.59 3.38
C VAL A 177 -7.51 7.89 4.25
N LEU A 178 -7.06 6.89 5.02
CA LEU A 178 -7.88 6.18 6.01
C LEU A 178 -7.26 6.33 7.38
N ALA A 179 -8.04 6.77 8.36
CA ALA A 179 -7.65 6.80 9.77
C ALA A 179 -8.91 6.94 10.63
N GLY A 180 -8.82 6.54 11.91
CA GLY A 180 -10.00 6.35 12.75
C GLY A 180 -10.76 5.10 12.34
N SER A 181 -10.91 4.16 13.26
CA SER A 181 -11.40 2.81 12.95
C SER A 181 -12.39 2.31 14.00
N SER A 182 -13.35 1.49 13.57
CA SER A 182 -14.28 0.78 14.45
C SER A 182 -14.65 -0.58 13.88
N ASN A 183 -15.37 -1.39 14.66
CA ASN A 183 -16.08 -2.52 14.10
C ASN A 183 -17.12 -2.03 13.07
N PRO A 184 -17.45 -2.83 12.04
CA PRO A 184 -18.44 -2.46 11.03
C PRO A 184 -19.81 -2.10 11.61
N GLU A 185 -20.22 -2.79 12.68
CA GLU A 185 -21.49 -2.55 13.39
C GLU A 185 -21.54 -1.17 14.05
N ASP A 186 -20.38 -0.62 14.44
CA ASP A 186 -20.21 0.70 15.09
C ASP A 186 -19.84 1.81 14.11
N ALA A 187 -19.80 1.53 12.81
CA ALA A 187 -19.37 2.47 11.76
C ALA A 187 -20.09 3.83 11.82
N GLY A 188 -21.36 3.84 12.21
CA GLY A 188 -22.15 5.07 12.38
C GLY A 188 -21.67 5.97 13.50
N SER A 189 -20.87 5.48 14.45
CA SER A 189 -20.29 6.26 15.54
C SER A 189 -19.02 7.02 15.16
N LEU A 190 -18.29 6.55 14.15
CA LEU A 190 -17.00 7.13 13.73
C LEU A 190 -17.07 8.63 13.44
N PRO A 191 -18.04 9.15 12.64
CA PRO A 191 -18.13 10.58 12.37
C PRO A 191 -18.49 11.44 13.60
N LEU A 192 -18.95 10.79 14.67
CA LEU A 192 -19.34 11.46 15.93
C LEU A 192 -18.23 11.44 16.97
N SER A 193 -17.28 10.50 16.86
CA SER A 193 -16.15 10.36 17.76
C SER A 193 -15.15 11.50 17.57
N LEU A 194 -14.90 12.28 18.60
CA LEU A 194 -13.89 13.36 18.56
C LEU A 194 -12.48 12.79 18.38
N LYS A 195 -12.18 11.66 19.04
CA LYS A 195 -10.89 10.98 18.93
C LYS A 195 -10.63 10.54 17.48
N ASP A 196 -11.56 9.79 16.87
CA ASP A 196 -11.36 9.23 15.53
C ASP A 196 -11.33 10.34 14.46
N ARG A 197 -12.12 11.39 14.62
CA ARG A 197 -12.06 12.59 13.77
C ARG A 197 -10.74 13.34 13.89
N SER A 198 -10.19 13.47 15.10
CA SER A 198 -8.90 14.11 15.31
C SER A 198 -7.77 13.29 14.68
N GLU A 199 -7.79 11.97 14.87
CA GLU A 199 -6.85 11.04 14.26
C GLU A 199 -6.89 11.15 12.73
N HIS A 200 -8.09 11.14 12.15
CA HIS A 200 -8.30 11.27 10.71
C HIS A 200 -7.81 12.62 10.18
N LEU A 201 -8.08 13.68 10.90
CA LEU A 201 -7.64 15.03 10.53
C LEU A 201 -6.12 15.12 10.43
N PHE A 202 -5.37 14.60 11.41
CA PHE A 202 -3.91 14.53 11.34
C PHE A 202 -3.41 13.82 10.08
N ALA A 203 -4.04 12.70 9.71
CA ALA A 203 -3.65 11.94 8.53
C ALA A 203 -3.94 12.74 7.24
N VAL A 204 -5.09 13.39 7.12
CA VAL A 204 -5.45 14.19 5.94
C VAL A 204 -4.57 15.43 5.84
N GLU A 205 -4.35 16.16 6.94
CA GLU A 205 -3.52 17.37 6.96
C GLU A 205 -2.07 17.08 6.60
N SER A 206 -1.52 15.94 7.03
CA SER A 206 -0.19 15.47 6.65
C SER A 206 -0.07 15.29 5.13
N VAL A 207 -1.03 14.60 4.51
CA VAL A 207 -1.04 14.40 3.05
C VAL A 207 -1.22 15.73 2.30
N VAL A 208 -2.13 16.59 2.74
CA VAL A 208 -2.36 17.91 2.14
C VAL A 208 -1.10 18.77 2.24
N ALA A 209 -0.45 18.82 3.39
CA ALA A 209 0.77 19.62 3.61
C ALA A 209 1.91 19.15 2.71
N ALA A 210 2.12 17.84 2.61
CA ALA A 210 3.12 17.25 1.72
C ALA A 210 2.85 17.60 0.25
N LEU A 211 1.60 17.49 -0.21
CA LEU A 211 1.23 17.79 -1.59
C LEU A 211 1.29 19.30 -1.92
N LEU A 212 0.97 20.18 -0.99
CA LEU A 212 1.05 21.63 -1.19
C LEU A 212 2.47 22.12 -1.52
N SER A 213 3.50 21.36 -1.13
CA SER A 213 4.90 21.69 -1.43
C SER A 213 5.30 21.40 -2.90
N VAL A 214 4.59 20.50 -3.59
CA VAL A 214 5.01 19.97 -4.90
C VAL A 214 3.89 19.94 -5.96
N ALA A 215 2.63 20.08 -5.56
CA ALA A 215 1.47 19.98 -6.43
C ALA A 215 0.64 21.27 -6.44
N GLN A 216 -0.30 21.37 -7.37
CA GLN A 216 -1.23 22.49 -7.52
C GLN A 216 -2.66 22.02 -7.27
N ASP A 217 -3.55 22.97 -6.97
CA ASP A 217 -4.99 22.69 -6.82
C ASP A 217 -5.30 21.56 -5.84
N VAL A 218 -4.57 21.48 -4.71
CA VAL A 218 -4.78 20.44 -3.69
C VAL A 218 -6.15 20.64 -3.04
N GLN A 219 -6.96 19.59 -3.08
CA GLN A 219 -8.33 19.59 -2.56
C GLN A 219 -8.56 18.36 -1.68
N ALA A 220 -9.09 18.59 -0.49
CA ALA A 220 -9.55 17.56 0.43
C ALA A 220 -11.00 17.85 0.85
N PRO A 221 -11.83 16.84 1.15
CA PRO A 221 -13.19 17.04 1.60
C PRO A 221 -13.20 17.66 3.01
N ALA A 222 -14.18 18.56 3.27
CA ALA A 222 -14.34 19.16 4.59
C ALA A 222 -14.82 18.18 5.68
N ARG A 223 -15.34 17.03 5.28
CA ARG A 223 -15.79 15.95 6.17
C ARG A 223 -15.43 14.61 5.54
N PRO A 224 -14.95 13.64 6.35
CA PRO A 224 -14.70 12.30 5.85
C PRO A 224 -16.01 11.55 5.56
N ASP A 225 -15.93 10.62 4.63
CA ASP A 225 -16.89 9.54 4.44
C ASP A 225 -16.59 8.38 5.39
N VAL A 226 -17.46 7.37 5.40
CA VAL A 226 -17.22 6.11 6.14
C VAL A 226 -17.09 4.98 5.14
N LEU A 227 -15.92 4.34 5.13
CA LEU A 227 -15.67 3.11 4.37
C LEU A 227 -15.92 1.91 5.27
N ILE A 228 -16.85 1.04 4.88
CA ILE A 228 -17.15 -0.19 5.63
C ILE A 228 -16.63 -1.38 4.85
N LEU A 229 -15.76 -2.15 5.49
CA LEU A 229 -15.21 -3.42 5.00
C LEU A 229 -15.81 -4.59 5.81
N PRO A 230 -15.60 -5.85 5.38
CA PRO A 230 -16.18 -7.00 6.08
C PRO A 230 -15.81 -7.11 7.57
N ASN A 231 -14.61 -6.66 7.94
CA ASN A 231 -14.05 -6.81 9.29
C ASN A 231 -13.76 -5.50 10.01
N ILE A 232 -13.78 -4.36 9.33
CA ILE A 232 -13.42 -3.06 9.91
C ILE A 232 -14.13 -1.93 9.16
N ALA A 233 -14.37 -0.81 9.82
CA ALA A 233 -14.80 0.44 9.20
C ALA A 233 -13.79 1.56 9.50
N HIS A 234 -13.60 2.47 8.54
CA HIS A 234 -12.70 3.61 8.65
C HIS A 234 -13.38 4.91 8.25
N LEU A 235 -12.91 6.04 8.81
CA LEU A 235 -13.11 7.34 8.15
C LEU A 235 -12.22 7.40 6.92
N SER A 236 -12.75 7.96 5.83
CA SER A 236 -12.11 8.00 4.51
C SER A 236 -12.19 9.39 3.91
N SER A 237 -11.08 9.90 3.39
CA SER A 237 -11.02 11.14 2.62
C SER A 237 -10.23 10.96 1.34
N ASP A 238 -10.83 11.32 0.22
CA ASP A 238 -10.15 11.37 -1.06
C ASP A 238 -9.53 12.76 -1.28
N VAL A 239 -8.21 12.82 -1.43
CA VAL A 239 -7.44 14.04 -1.70
C VAL A 239 -7.06 14.06 -3.18
N TYR A 240 -7.32 15.17 -3.84
CA TYR A 240 -7.02 15.38 -5.25
C TYR A 240 -6.04 16.54 -5.43
N ALA A 241 -5.16 16.43 -6.43
CA ALA A 241 -4.24 17.50 -6.80
C ALA A 241 -3.88 17.44 -8.29
N THR A 242 -3.26 18.51 -8.78
CA THR A 242 -2.65 18.56 -10.11
C THR A 242 -1.12 18.49 -9.96
N PHE A 243 -0.50 17.46 -10.56
CA PHE A 243 0.94 17.18 -10.46
C PHE A 243 1.53 16.94 -11.86
N PRO A 244 1.68 18.01 -12.68
CA PRO A 244 1.90 17.87 -14.11
C PRO A 244 3.35 17.50 -14.48
N GLN A 245 4.33 17.73 -13.60
CA GLN A 245 5.74 17.57 -13.90
C GLN A 245 6.43 16.45 -13.09
N GLY A 246 5.69 15.73 -12.26
CA GLY A 246 6.21 14.65 -11.43
C GLY A 246 5.83 13.28 -11.93
N SER A 247 6.57 12.27 -11.51
CA SER A 247 6.22 10.86 -11.64
C SER A 247 5.44 10.36 -10.42
N VAL A 248 4.84 9.19 -10.51
CA VAL A 248 4.21 8.55 -9.34
C VAL A 248 5.22 8.27 -8.23
N LEU A 249 6.48 7.97 -8.57
CA LEU A 249 7.53 7.73 -7.58
C LEU A 249 7.94 9.03 -6.85
N ASP A 250 7.93 10.17 -7.54
CA ASP A 250 8.15 11.46 -6.88
C ASP A 250 7.03 11.77 -5.88
N ALA A 251 5.78 11.46 -6.24
CA ALA A 251 4.65 11.62 -5.33
C ALA A 251 4.75 10.66 -4.13
N VAL A 252 5.16 9.41 -4.34
CA VAL A 252 5.43 8.45 -3.26
C VAL A 252 6.50 8.99 -2.32
N ALA A 253 7.62 9.49 -2.84
CA ALA A 253 8.71 10.05 -2.03
C ALA A 253 8.30 11.26 -1.18
N GLN A 254 7.26 11.98 -1.58
CA GLN A 254 6.72 13.10 -0.80
C GLN A 254 5.73 12.67 0.28
N LEU A 255 5.04 11.56 0.07
CA LEU A 255 3.94 11.13 0.92
C LEU A 255 4.34 10.04 1.92
N HIS A 256 5.33 9.22 1.60
CA HIS A 256 5.71 8.06 2.40
C HIS A 256 6.82 8.40 3.41
N PRO A 257 6.67 7.95 4.69
CA PRO A 257 5.46 7.37 5.27
C PRO A 257 4.44 8.44 5.69
N THR A 258 3.15 8.17 5.49
CA THR A 258 2.09 9.10 5.92
C THR A 258 1.85 9.05 7.43
N ALA A 259 1.19 10.07 7.97
CA ALA A 259 0.75 10.07 9.37
C ALA A 259 -0.31 8.99 9.69
N ALA A 260 -0.88 8.31 8.68
CA ALA A 260 -1.78 7.18 8.89
C ALA A 260 -1.03 5.92 9.36
N VAL A 261 0.25 5.76 8.97
CA VAL A 261 1.08 4.59 9.28
C VAL A 261 2.32 4.90 10.13
N CYS A 262 2.75 6.17 10.20
CA CYS A 262 3.88 6.63 10.98
C CYS A 262 3.44 7.52 12.14
N GLY A 263 3.14 8.77 11.85
CA GLY A 263 2.75 9.78 12.83
C GLY A 263 2.98 11.21 12.33
N THR A 264 2.86 12.18 13.23
CA THR A 264 3.07 13.60 12.91
C THR A 264 3.58 14.38 14.13
N PRO A 265 4.59 15.25 13.98
CA PRO A 265 5.49 15.37 12.82
C PRO A 265 6.21 14.05 12.52
N THR A 266 6.57 13.81 11.25
CA THR A 266 7.10 12.51 10.82
C THR A 266 8.41 12.15 11.52
N ASP A 267 9.35 13.08 11.63
CA ASP A 267 10.66 12.84 12.25
C ASP A 267 10.52 12.51 13.74
N ASP A 268 9.73 13.28 14.49
CA ASP A 268 9.48 13.06 15.92
C ASP A 268 8.77 11.71 16.15
N ALA A 269 7.85 11.34 15.26
CA ALA A 269 7.15 10.07 15.32
C ALA A 269 8.07 8.89 15.02
N LEU A 270 8.99 9.02 14.04
CA LEU A 270 9.99 8.00 13.74
C LEU A 270 10.95 7.79 14.92
N ASP A 271 11.43 8.86 15.56
CA ASP A 271 12.29 8.77 16.75
C ASP A 271 11.61 7.97 17.88
N LEU A 272 10.33 8.21 18.12
CA LEU A 272 9.55 7.47 19.11
C LEU A 272 9.31 6.01 18.69
N ILE A 273 9.01 5.75 17.42
CA ILE A 273 8.89 4.39 16.88
C ILE A 273 10.20 3.62 17.10
N HIS A 274 11.34 4.19 16.74
CA HIS A 274 12.65 3.58 16.91
C HIS A 274 12.99 3.31 18.39
N ALA A 275 12.57 4.19 19.30
CA ALA A 275 12.82 4.03 20.72
C ALA A 275 12.01 2.89 21.36
N TYR A 276 10.78 2.68 20.92
CA TYR A 276 9.82 1.81 21.61
C TYR A 276 9.36 0.60 20.81
N GLU A 277 9.35 0.66 19.47
CA GLU A 277 9.03 -0.48 18.61
C GLU A 277 10.28 -1.32 18.34
N ARG A 278 10.20 -2.63 18.62
CA ARG A 278 11.34 -3.56 18.41
C ARG A 278 11.24 -4.33 17.11
N THR A 279 10.17 -4.11 16.36
CA THR A 279 9.91 -4.77 15.09
C THR A 279 10.50 -3.92 13.97
N GLU A 280 11.39 -4.50 13.18
CA GLU A 280 11.79 -3.88 11.91
C GLU A 280 10.64 -4.04 10.91
N ARG A 281 10.06 -2.95 10.47
CA ARG A 281 8.90 -2.98 9.56
C ARG A 281 9.28 -3.42 8.16
N GLU A 282 10.55 -3.32 7.79
CA GLU A 282 11.03 -3.59 6.43
C GLU A 282 10.16 -2.85 5.39
N ARG A 283 9.42 -3.59 4.56
CA ARG A 283 8.51 -3.03 3.54
C ARG A 283 7.04 -3.00 3.98
N TYR A 284 6.75 -3.16 5.26
CA TYR A 284 5.41 -3.03 5.82
C TYR A 284 5.16 -1.60 6.29
N SER A 285 4.15 -0.96 5.69
CA SER A 285 3.72 0.40 6.04
C SER A 285 2.23 0.59 5.81
#